data_8935fa11eb571dca7d734fffcb058f3f
#
_entry.id   8935fa11eb571dca7d734fffcb058f3f
#
_cell.length_a   1.000
_cell.length_b   1.000
_cell.length_c   1.000
_cell.angle_alpha   90.00
_cell.angle_beta   90.00
_cell.angle_gamma   90.00
#
_symmetry.space_group_name_H-M   'P 1'
#
loop_
_entity.id
_entity.type
_entity.pdbx_description
1 polymer ?
#
loop_
_entity_poly.entity_id
_entity_poly.type
_entity_poly.pdbx_seq_one_letter_code
_entity_poly.pdbx_strand_id
1 'polypeptide(L)'
;KKKVAVKNTGTVPCYVRVYAGFSDSAVEDVSQLYNQNGWFDAASYQDNLPDGWAFVTPADDAVVGDGGYYYYTEPLQPGKSTEPLFEKVKTTFAKAEDVQDYEIIVYAECVQTLDKDGAEFTGSTPWKSAWKEFLERR
;
A
#
# COMPACT_ATOMS: atom_id res chain seq x y z
N LYS A 1 -1.63 -16.99 -6.99
CA LYS A 1 -0.68 -15.89 -7.13
C LYS A 1 -1.38 -14.54 -7.02
N LYS A 2 -0.91 -13.71 -6.10
CA LYS A 2 -1.62 -12.48 -5.71
C LYS A 2 -0.71 -11.25 -5.81
N LYS A 3 -0.19 -10.99 -7.01
CA LYS A 3 0.67 -9.84 -7.22
C LYS A 3 -0.12 -8.53 -7.07
N VAL A 4 0.37 -7.62 -6.24
CA VAL A 4 -0.24 -6.30 -6.01
C VAL A 4 0.73 -5.22 -6.44
N ALA A 5 0.43 -4.55 -7.55
CA ALA A 5 1.18 -3.42 -8.06
C ALA A 5 0.20 -2.46 -8.72
N VAL A 6 0.58 -1.20 -8.83
CA VAL A 6 -0.28 -0.18 -9.43
C VAL A 6 0.44 0.43 -10.64
N LYS A 7 -0.29 0.57 -11.74
CA LYS A 7 0.22 1.21 -12.95
C LYS A 7 -0.48 2.54 -13.16
N ASN A 8 0.30 3.58 -13.47
CA ASN A 8 -0.26 4.88 -13.81
C ASN A 8 -0.67 4.87 -15.29
N THR A 9 -1.97 4.79 -15.55
CA THR A 9 -2.51 4.80 -16.92
C THR A 9 -2.94 6.21 -17.35
N GLY A 10 -2.69 7.21 -16.51
CA GLY A 10 -3.02 8.60 -16.83
C GLY A 10 -1.94 9.28 -17.64
N THR A 11 -2.03 10.60 -17.70
CA THR A 11 -1.13 11.43 -18.51
C THR A 11 -0.21 12.31 -17.66
N VAL A 12 -0.36 12.29 -16.33
CA VAL A 12 0.47 13.09 -15.42
C VAL A 12 0.96 12.18 -14.29
N PRO A 13 2.09 12.53 -13.65
CA PRO A 13 2.57 11.74 -12.50
C PRO A 13 1.60 11.81 -11.33
N CYS A 14 1.63 10.81 -10.48
CA CYS A 14 0.77 10.75 -9.30
C CYS A 14 1.48 10.05 -8.15
N TYR A 15 0.99 10.29 -6.93
CA TYR A 15 1.35 9.51 -5.76
C TYR A 15 0.28 8.46 -5.53
N VAL A 16 0.69 7.25 -5.16
CA VAL A 16 -0.19 6.10 -5.01
C VAL A 16 -0.24 5.65 -3.55
N ARG A 17 -1.41 5.24 -3.10
CA ARG A 17 -1.54 4.50 -1.85
C ARG A 17 -2.44 3.29 -2.07
N VAL A 18 -2.22 2.25 -1.27
CA VAL A 18 -2.94 0.98 -1.38
C VAL A 18 -3.39 0.55 0.01
N TYR A 19 -4.64 0.16 0.12
CA TYR A 19 -5.10 -0.62 1.26
C TYR A 19 -5.06 -2.09 0.85
N ALA A 20 -4.46 -2.93 1.69
CA ALA A 20 -4.46 -4.38 1.44
C ALA A 20 -4.68 -5.09 2.77
N GLY A 21 -5.70 -5.91 2.85
CA GLY A 21 -6.04 -6.61 4.08
C GLY A 21 -6.74 -7.92 3.81
N PHE A 22 -6.58 -8.87 4.74
CA PHE A 22 -7.27 -10.15 4.68
C PHE A 22 -8.71 -9.98 5.15
N SER A 23 -9.61 -10.72 4.53
CA SER A 23 -11.03 -10.70 4.92
C SER A 23 -11.25 -11.35 6.29
N ASP A 24 -10.27 -12.13 6.77
CA ASP A 24 -10.37 -12.87 8.02
C ASP A 24 -9.03 -12.79 8.75
N SER A 25 -9.04 -12.26 9.96
CA SER A 25 -7.80 -12.07 10.74
C SER A 25 -7.17 -13.41 11.15
N ALA A 26 -7.95 -14.46 11.33
CA ALA A 26 -7.40 -15.77 11.67
C ALA A 26 -6.61 -16.35 10.49
N VAL A 27 -7.03 -16.05 9.26
CA VAL A 27 -6.28 -16.44 8.07
C VAL A 27 -5.00 -15.61 7.95
N GLU A 28 -5.08 -14.33 8.23
CA GLU A 28 -3.90 -13.47 8.21
C GLU A 28 -2.82 -13.99 9.15
N ASP A 29 -3.21 -14.46 10.34
CA ASP A 29 -2.27 -14.92 11.36
C ASP A 29 -1.46 -16.14 10.92
N VAL A 30 -1.93 -16.87 9.92
CA VAL A 30 -1.24 -18.09 9.43
C VAL A 30 -0.77 -17.92 7.99
N SER A 31 -0.70 -16.69 7.51
CA SER A 31 -0.32 -16.37 6.13
C SER A 31 1.01 -15.64 6.07
N GLN A 32 1.68 -15.78 4.93
CA GLN A 32 2.91 -15.06 4.62
C GLN A 32 2.78 -14.40 3.26
N LEU A 33 3.45 -13.28 3.09
CA LEU A 33 3.49 -12.52 1.84
C LEU A 33 4.92 -12.49 1.33
N TYR A 34 5.07 -12.57 0.01
CA TYR A 34 6.37 -12.58 -0.64
C TYR A 34 6.63 -11.28 -1.38
N ASN A 35 7.80 -10.70 -1.15
CA ASN A 35 8.28 -9.59 -1.95
C ASN A 35 9.75 -9.82 -2.34
N GLN A 36 10.37 -8.83 -2.96
CA GLN A 36 11.76 -8.95 -3.43
C GLN A 36 12.76 -9.33 -2.35
N ASN A 37 12.40 -9.14 -1.08
CA ASN A 37 13.26 -9.44 0.05
C ASN A 37 12.95 -10.80 0.71
N GLY A 38 11.95 -11.51 0.25
CA GLY A 38 11.60 -12.84 0.74
C GLY A 38 10.18 -12.97 1.26
N TRP A 39 9.97 -14.02 2.07
CA TRP A 39 8.68 -14.31 2.70
C TRP A 39 8.62 -13.70 4.08
N PHE A 40 7.52 -13.03 4.40
CA PHE A 40 7.32 -12.38 5.69
C PHE A 40 5.91 -12.64 6.19
N ASP A 41 5.74 -12.75 7.50
CA ASP A 41 4.43 -12.96 8.10
C ASP A 41 3.50 -11.78 7.76
N ALA A 42 2.27 -12.11 7.35
CA ALA A 42 1.31 -11.10 6.95
C ALA A 42 0.97 -10.16 8.11
N ALA A 43 0.91 -10.67 9.33
CA ALA A 43 0.54 -9.86 10.49
C ALA A 43 1.55 -8.74 10.80
N SER A 44 2.79 -8.89 10.36
CA SER A 44 3.85 -7.88 10.57
C SER A 44 4.45 -7.39 9.25
N TYR A 45 3.70 -7.52 8.17
CA TYR A 45 4.23 -7.21 6.85
C TYR A 45 4.65 -5.74 6.71
N GLN A 46 4.02 -4.85 7.45
CA GLN A 46 4.35 -3.43 7.43
C GLN A 46 5.80 -3.13 7.84
N ASP A 47 6.45 -4.07 8.51
CA ASP A 47 7.84 -3.90 8.94
C ASP A 47 8.85 -4.46 7.92
N ASN A 48 8.37 -5.01 6.81
CA ASN A 48 9.22 -5.74 5.86
C ASN A 48 8.94 -5.35 4.41
N LEU A 49 8.66 -4.08 4.18
CA LEU A 49 8.20 -3.61 2.86
C LEU A 49 9.32 -3.57 1.83
N PRO A 50 8.98 -3.75 0.54
CA PRO A 50 9.95 -3.56 -0.53
C PRO A 50 10.25 -2.07 -0.71
N ASP A 51 11.31 -1.78 -1.46
CA ASP A 51 11.74 -0.40 -1.71
C ASP A 51 10.61 0.42 -2.32
N GLY A 52 10.49 1.65 -1.88
CA GLY A 52 9.51 2.59 -2.40
C GLY A 52 8.20 2.61 -1.64
N TRP A 53 7.96 1.66 -0.75
CA TRP A 53 6.72 1.58 0.01
C TRP A 53 6.91 1.95 1.47
N ALA A 54 5.91 2.62 2.05
CA ALA A 54 5.88 2.95 3.47
C ALA A 54 4.46 2.71 3.99
N PHE A 55 4.37 2.28 5.24
CA PHE A 55 3.08 2.07 5.88
C PHE A 55 2.85 3.14 6.94
N VAL A 56 1.64 3.71 6.96
CA VAL A 56 1.26 4.69 7.99
C VAL A 56 0.18 4.05 8.84
N THR A 57 0.45 3.91 10.14
CA THR A 57 -0.51 3.27 11.04
C THR A 57 -1.73 4.16 11.24
N PRO A 58 -2.89 3.58 11.61
CA PRO A 58 -4.07 4.39 11.92
C PRO A 58 -3.82 5.41 13.05
N ALA A 59 -2.92 5.09 13.98
CA ALA A 59 -2.60 6.01 15.07
C ALA A 59 -1.80 7.22 14.60
N ASP A 60 -1.19 7.16 13.43
CA ASP A 60 -0.35 8.22 12.88
C ASP A 60 -1.04 8.96 11.73
N ASP A 61 -2.34 8.90 11.67
CA ASP A 61 -3.12 9.47 10.58
C ASP A 61 -3.02 10.99 10.51
N ALA A 62 -2.63 11.64 11.60
CA ALA A 62 -2.47 13.10 11.61
C ALA A 62 -1.45 13.57 10.58
N VAL A 63 -0.53 12.71 10.16
CA VAL A 63 0.51 13.05 9.18
C VAL A 63 -0.05 13.11 7.77
N VAL A 64 -0.93 12.17 7.41
CA VAL A 64 -1.51 12.07 6.07
C VAL A 64 -3.04 12.16 6.11
N GLY A 65 -3.63 12.29 7.28
CA GLY A 65 -5.09 12.43 7.43
C GLY A 65 -5.86 11.12 7.39
N ASP A 66 -5.22 9.98 7.12
CA ASP A 66 -5.92 8.71 6.98
C ASP A 66 -4.90 7.58 7.02
N GLY A 67 -4.74 6.95 8.17
CA GLY A 67 -3.77 5.88 8.35
C GLY A 67 -4.30 4.52 7.91
N GLY A 68 -3.42 3.51 7.98
CA GLY A 68 -3.77 2.15 7.64
C GLY A 68 -3.54 1.79 6.19
N TYR A 69 -2.86 2.64 5.45
CA TYR A 69 -2.56 2.43 4.03
C TYR A 69 -1.06 2.25 3.82
N TYR A 70 -0.73 1.56 2.72
CA TYR A 70 0.63 1.49 2.20
C TYR A 70 0.80 2.59 1.17
N TYR A 71 1.81 3.43 1.34
CA TYR A 71 2.06 4.59 0.48
C TYR A 71 3.29 4.36 -0.37
N TYR A 72 3.18 4.63 -1.69
CA TYR A 72 4.33 4.63 -2.56
C TYR A 72 4.97 6.00 -2.48
N THR A 73 6.24 6.04 -2.09
CA THR A 73 6.90 7.29 -1.69
C THR A 73 7.45 8.11 -2.86
N GLU A 74 7.51 7.52 -4.06
CA GLU A 74 8.01 8.19 -5.25
C GLU A 74 6.85 8.53 -6.18
N PRO A 75 6.97 9.66 -6.92
CA PRO A 75 5.97 9.94 -7.95
C PRO A 75 5.98 8.83 -8.99
N LEU A 76 4.79 8.36 -9.35
CA LEU A 76 4.65 7.33 -10.37
C LEU A 76 4.36 7.99 -11.71
N GLN A 77 5.29 7.86 -12.65
CA GLN A 77 5.18 8.50 -13.95
C GLN A 77 4.15 7.80 -14.84
N PRO A 78 3.56 8.50 -15.80
CA PRO A 78 2.62 7.88 -16.74
C PRO A 78 3.23 6.67 -17.42
N GLY A 79 2.46 5.58 -17.50
CA GLY A 79 2.90 4.34 -18.12
C GLY A 79 3.78 3.46 -17.26
N LYS A 80 4.15 3.92 -16.08
CA LYS A 80 5.01 3.15 -15.18
C LYS A 80 4.19 2.44 -14.11
N SER A 81 4.80 1.41 -13.51
CA SER A 81 4.19 0.65 -12.42
C SER A 81 5.04 0.77 -11.17
N THR A 82 4.38 0.68 -10.01
CA THR A 82 5.11 0.60 -8.75
C THR A 82 5.85 -0.72 -8.67
N GLU A 83 6.85 -0.78 -7.79
CA GLU A 83 7.36 -2.07 -7.34
C GLU A 83 6.18 -2.82 -6.72
N PRO A 84 6.02 -4.14 -6.95
CA PRO A 84 4.92 -4.86 -6.32
C PRO A 84 4.98 -4.74 -4.80
N LEU A 85 3.86 -4.40 -4.18
CA LEU A 85 3.76 -4.38 -2.73
C LEU A 85 4.00 -5.79 -2.18
N PHE A 86 3.40 -6.80 -2.81
CA PHE A 86 3.75 -8.20 -2.63
C PHE A 86 3.35 -8.97 -3.89
N GLU A 87 3.94 -10.15 -4.06
CA GLU A 87 3.78 -10.91 -5.31
C GLU A 87 3.08 -12.25 -5.11
N LYS A 88 3.13 -12.81 -3.91
CA LYS A 88 2.57 -14.13 -3.61
C LYS A 88 2.05 -14.16 -2.19
N VAL A 89 1.10 -15.04 -1.96
CA VAL A 89 0.53 -15.29 -0.65
C VAL A 89 0.62 -16.78 -0.37
N LYS A 90 1.00 -17.15 0.85
CA LYS A 90 1.00 -18.53 1.30
C LYS A 90 0.27 -18.60 2.63
N THR A 91 -0.71 -19.47 2.73
CA THR A 91 -1.48 -19.68 3.95
C THR A 91 -1.31 -21.12 4.39
N THR A 92 -0.93 -21.34 5.64
CA THR A 92 -0.70 -22.67 6.18
C THR A 92 -1.65 -22.89 7.34
N PHE A 93 -2.73 -23.63 7.09
CA PHE A 93 -3.68 -24.00 8.13
C PHE A 93 -3.14 -25.15 8.98
N ALA A 94 -3.31 -25.02 10.30
CA ALA A 94 -2.78 -26.04 11.23
C ALA A 94 -3.53 -27.36 11.14
N LYS A 95 -4.82 -27.31 10.80
CA LYS A 95 -5.68 -28.50 10.72
C LYS A 95 -6.53 -28.44 9.46
N ALA A 96 -6.87 -29.62 8.93
CA ALA A 96 -7.74 -29.71 7.76
C ALA A 96 -9.09 -29.03 7.99
N GLU A 97 -9.60 -29.12 9.19
CA GLU A 97 -10.91 -28.52 9.52
C GLU A 97 -10.88 -26.99 9.55
N ASP A 98 -9.67 -26.38 9.61
CA ASP A 98 -9.53 -24.94 9.60
C ASP A 98 -9.45 -24.35 8.20
N VAL A 99 -9.32 -25.21 7.17
CA VAL A 99 -9.19 -24.75 5.79
C VAL A 99 -10.50 -24.08 5.37
N GLN A 100 -10.39 -22.86 4.88
CA GLN A 100 -11.55 -22.08 4.47
C GLN A 100 -11.16 -21.16 3.33
N ASP A 101 -12.16 -20.72 2.58
CA ASP A 101 -11.98 -19.68 1.57
C ASP A 101 -11.78 -18.34 2.26
N TYR A 102 -10.98 -17.50 1.64
CA TYR A 102 -10.76 -16.15 2.13
C TYR A 102 -10.44 -15.23 0.96
N GLU A 103 -10.48 -13.94 1.25
CA GLU A 103 -10.17 -12.92 0.25
C GLU A 103 -9.14 -11.95 0.81
N ILE A 104 -8.35 -11.37 -0.11
CA ILE A 104 -7.50 -10.24 0.21
C ILE A 104 -8.16 -9.04 -0.47
N ILE A 105 -8.52 -8.05 0.35
CA ILE A 105 -9.19 -6.86 -0.12
C ILE A 105 -8.14 -5.82 -0.44
N VAL A 106 -8.17 -5.30 -1.68
CA VAL A 106 -7.18 -4.33 -2.14
C VAL A 106 -7.89 -3.12 -2.73
N TYR A 107 -7.54 -1.93 -2.25
CA TYR A 107 -7.96 -0.66 -2.87
C TYR A 107 -6.73 0.12 -3.26
N ALA A 108 -6.76 0.77 -4.40
CA ALA A 108 -5.70 1.67 -4.82
C ALA A 108 -6.28 3.04 -5.14
N GLU A 109 -5.58 4.08 -4.70
CA GLU A 109 -5.94 5.45 -4.99
C GLU A 109 -4.71 6.21 -5.42
N CYS A 110 -4.90 7.31 -6.16
CA CYS A 110 -3.78 8.17 -6.52
C CYS A 110 -4.17 9.64 -6.42
N VAL A 111 -3.17 10.49 -6.19
CA VAL A 111 -3.34 11.94 -6.14
C VAL A 111 -2.26 12.57 -6.98
N GLN A 112 -2.54 13.77 -7.48
CA GLN A 112 -1.56 14.51 -8.28
C GLN A 112 -0.36 14.93 -7.44
N THR A 113 0.77 15.15 -8.10
CA THR A 113 2.02 15.50 -7.42
C THR A 113 2.17 17.00 -7.18
N LEU A 114 1.24 17.81 -7.66
CA LEU A 114 1.27 19.26 -7.48
C LEU A 114 0.19 19.68 -6.49
N ASP A 115 0.48 20.78 -5.76
CA ASP A 115 -0.49 21.32 -4.82
C ASP A 115 -1.61 22.07 -5.56
N LYS A 116 -2.53 22.65 -4.81
CA LYS A 116 -3.68 23.37 -5.39
C LYS A 116 -3.28 24.56 -6.24
N ASP A 117 -2.08 25.09 -6.06
CA ASP A 117 -1.56 26.24 -6.81
C ASP A 117 -0.65 25.83 -7.96
N GLY A 118 -0.52 24.52 -8.21
CA GLY A 118 0.27 24.00 -9.31
C GLY A 118 1.76 23.89 -9.01
N ALA A 119 2.16 24.01 -7.75
CA ALA A 119 3.56 23.91 -7.35
C ALA A 119 3.84 22.53 -6.77
N GLU A 120 5.09 22.07 -6.89
CA GLU A 120 5.51 20.81 -6.31
C GLU A 120 5.57 20.90 -4.79
N PHE A 121 5.19 19.82 -4.13
CA PHE A 121 5.35 19.74 -2.68
C PHE A 121 6.82 19.65 -2.34
N THR A 122 7.22 20.31 -1.25
CA THR A 122 8.62 20.40 -0.82
C THR A 122 8.84 19.60 0.46
N GLY A 123 10.12 19.47 0.86
CA GLY A 123 10.49 18.76 2.06
C GLY A 123 10.95 17.33 1.75
N SER A 124 11.19 16.55 2.80
CA SER A 124 11.74 15.20 2.66
C SER A 124 10.67 14.14 2.37
N THR A 125 9.39 14.47 2.60
CA THR A 125 8.29 13.53 2.38
C THR A 125 7.14 14.22 1.63
N PRO A 126 7.38 14.60 0.35
CA PRO A 126 6.34 15.30 -0.41
C PRO A 126 5.09 14.48 -0.60
N TRP A 127 5.20 13.15 -0.62
CA TRP A 127 4.03 12.29 -0.73
C TRP A 127 3.08 12.46 0.47
N LYS A 128 3.61 12.68 1.67
CA LYS A 128 2.76 12.92 2.85
C LYS A 128 1.98 14.22 2.71
N SER A 129 2.65 15.25 2.23
CA SER A 129 2.01 16.57 2.03
C SER A 129 0.92 16.49 0.97
N ALA A 130 1.17 15.74 -0.11
CA ALA A 130 0.20 15.58 -1.18
C ALA A 130 -1.07 14.88 -0.67
N TRP A 131 -0.92 13.81 0.08
CA TRP A 131 -2.07 13.09 0.62
C TRP A 131 -2.81 13.90 1.65
N LYS A 132 -2.09 14.63 2.51
CA LYS A 132 -2.72 15.48 3.51
C LYS A 132 -3.60 16.54 2.84
N GLU A 133 -3.08 17.23 1.83
CA GLU A 133 -3.86 18.25 1.13
C GLU A 133 -5.10 17.65 0.46
N PHE A 134 -4.94 16.50 -0.20
CA PHE A 134 -6.05 15.83 -0.86
C PHE A 134 -7.16 15.50 0.15
N LEU A 135 -6.78 14.91 1.29
CA LEU A 135 -7.75 14.50 2.29
C LEU A 135 -8.43 15.68 2.98
N GLU A 136 -7.73 16.79 3.13
CA GLU A 136 -8.29 17.99 3.72
C GLU A 136 -9.31 18.68 2.81
N ARG A 137 -9.23 18.40 1.52
CA ARG A 137 -10.11 19.05 0.54
C ARG A 137 -11.38 18.26 0.22
N ARG A 138 -11.49 17.01 0.67
CA ARG A 138 -12.66 16.19 0.34
C ARG A 138 -13.77 16.22 1.41
#